data_20202589123b388d1d7dc24f4f374c16
#
_entry.id   20202589123b388d1d7dc24f4f374c16
#
_cell.length_a   1.000
_cell.length_b   1.000
_cell.length_c   1.000
_cell.angle_alpha   90.00
_cell.angle_beta   90.00
_cell.angle_gamma   90.00
#
_symmetry.space_group_name_H-M   'P 1'
#
loop_
_entity.id
_entity.type
_entity.pdbx_description
1 polymer ?
#
loop_
_entity_poly.entity_id
_entity_poly.type
_entity_poly.pdbx_seq_one_letter_code
_entity_poly.pdbx_strand_id
1 'polypeptide(L)'
;MTDRKKSRWELYQNMEYHLMKDIQPSCYLNEVYEDPDFQKYPFDMLHKLKSVEQSPKYHPEGNVWNHTLLVVNEAARVRNKSKNPLAFMWAAILHDIGKARK
;
A
#
# COMPACT_ATOMS: atom_id res chain seq x y z
N MET A 1 -2.73 -10.77 -26.92
CA MET A 1 -2.07 -10.08 -26.22
C MET A 1 -2.67 -9.49 -25.11
N THR A 2 -2.11 -9.50 -24.13
CA THR A 2 -2.66 -8.99 -22.97
C THR A 2 -2.48 -7.56 -22.85
N ASP A 3 -3.48 -6.99 -22.47
CA ASP A 3 -3.54 -5.62 -22.30
C ASP A 3 -2.95 -5.23 -20.99
N ARG A 4 -1.86 -4.49 -21.00
CA ARG A 4 -1.24 -4.04 -19.78
C ARG A 4 -2.13 -3.13 -18.97
N LYS A 5 -2.94 -2.34 -19.64
CA LYS A 5 -3.90 -1.51 -18.98
C LYS A 5 -4.87 -2.34 -18.19
N LYS A 6 -5.31 -3.45 -18.76
CA LYS A 6 -6.22 -4.33 -18.08
C LYS A 6 -5.58 -4.94 -16.84
N SER A 7 -4.31 -5.34 -16.94
CA SER A 7 -3.62 -5.91 -15.79
C SER A 7 -3.51 -4.92 -14.65
N ARG A 8 -3.17 -3.67 -14.96
CA ARG A 8 -3.07 -2.65 -13.90
C ARG A 8 -4.43 -2.33 -13.30
N TRP A 9 -5.47 -2.35 -14.13
CA TRP A 9 -6.82 -2.13 -13.64
C TRP A 9 -7.24 -3.25 -12.70
N GLU A 10 -6.93 -4.48 -13.05
CA GLU A 10 -7.24 -5.62 -12.19
C GLU A 10 -6.48 -5.54 -10.88
N LEU A 11 -5.21 -5.13 -10.95
CA LEU A 11 -4.41 -4.97 -9.74
C LEU A 11 -5.04 -3.92 -8.82
N TYR A 12 -5.45 -2.80 -9.39
CA TYR A 12 -6.09 -1.75 -8.63
C TYR A 12 -7.36 -2.25 -7.95
N GLN A 13 -8.20 -2.98 -8.70
CA GLN A 13 -9.44 -3.50 -8.15
C GLN A 13 -9.17 -4.52 -7.04
N ASN A 14 -8.17 -5.36 -7.22
CA ASN A 14 -7.83 -6.33 -6.19
C ASN A 14 -7.33 -5.65 -4.93
N MET A 15 -6.53 -4.59 -5.08
CA MET A 15 -6.07 -3.85 -3.93
C MET A 15 -7.24 -3.24 -3.17
N GLU A 16 -8.22 -2.68 -3.89
CA GLU A 16 -9.39 -2.12 -3.23
C GLU A 16 -10.16 -3.17 -2.44
N TYR A 17 -10.32 -4.35 -3.04
CA TYR A 17 -11.03 -5.42 -2.37
C TYR A 17 -10.36 -5.76 -1.04
N HIS A 18 -9.05 -5.96 -1.07
CA HIS A 18 -8.33 -6.36 0.14
C HIS A 18 -8.25 -5.24 1.17
N LEU A 19 -8.13 -4.00 0.72
CA LEU A 19 -8.13 -2.87 1.66
C LEU A 19 -9.46 -2.79 2.41
N MET A 20 -10.55 -3.17 1.76
CA MET A 20 -11.86 -3.05 2.37
C MET A 20 -12.28 -4.30 3.16
N LYS A 21 -11.72 -5.46 2.84
CA LYS A 21 -12.21 -6.71 3.43
C LYS A 21 -11.25 -7.37 4.40
N ASP A 22 -9.94 -7.16 4.23
CA ASP A 22 -8.98 -7.90 5.03
C ASP A 22 -8.85 -7.33 6.43
N ILE A 23 -8.63 -8.21 7.40
CA ILE A 23 -8.31 -7.79 8.77
C ILE A 23 -6.89 -7.24 8.80
N GLN A 24 -5.99 -7.87 8.04
CA GLN A 24 -4.61 -7.41 7.93
C GLN A 24 -4.24 -7.28 6.46
N PRO A 25 -4.57 -6.15 5.84
CA PRO A 25 -4.26 -5.98 4.42
C PRO A 25 -2.79 -6.07 4.09
N SER A 26 -1.91 -5.93 5.09
CA SER A 26 -0.48 -6.01 4.84
C SER A 26 -0.08 -7.35 4.23
N CYS A 27 -0.80 -8.42 4.54
CA CYS A 27 -0.48 -9.72 3.96
C CYS A 27 -0.64 -9.70 2.44
N TYR A 28 -1.75 -9.16 1.98
CA TYR A 28 -1.96 -9.04 0.54
C TYR A 28 -0.96 -8.07 -0.08
N LEU A 29 -0.69 -6.96 0.59
CA LEU A 29 0.22 -5.95 0.05
C LEU A 29 1.63 -6.50 -0.10
N ASN A 30 2.07 -7.35 0.81
CA ASN A 30 3.37 -8.00 0.66
C ASN A 30 3.39 -8.95 -0.52
N GLU A 31 2.29 -9.63 -0.79
CA GLU A 31 2.21 -10.51 -1.94
C GLU A 31 2.23 -9.72 -3.24
N VAL A 32 1.45 -8.66 -3.31
CA VAL A 32 1.34 -7.88 -4.54
C VAL A 32 2.62 -7.11 -4.82
N TYR A 33 3.42 -6.86 -3.78
CA TYR A 33 4.69 -6.17 -3.97
C TYR A 33 5.57 -6.91 -4.99
N GLU A 34 5.45 -8.23 -5.07
CA GLU A 34 6.26 -9.04 -5.99
C GLU A 34 5.67 -9.11 -7.38
N ASP A 35 4.47 -8.57 -7.59
CA ASP A 35 3.84 -8.60 -8.91
C ASP A 35 4.55 -7.62 -9.83
N PRO A 36 4.94 -8.03 -11.05
CA PRO A 36 5.62 -7.10 -11.97
C PRO A 36 4.85 -5.82 -12.23
N ASP A 37 3.52 -5.87 -12.21
CA ASP A 37 2.72 -4.68 -12.46
C ASP A 37 2.79 -3.69 -11.30
N PHE A 38 3.17 -4.15 -10.12
CA PHE A 38 3.33 -3.24 -8.98
C PHE A 38 4.54 -2.34 -9.14
N GLN A 39 5.46 -2.70 -10.04
CA GLN A 39 6.64 -1.89 -10.30
C GLN A 39 6.39 -0.85 -11.38
N LYS A 40 5.18 -0.81 -11.93
CA LYS A 40 4.82 0.10 -13.02
C LYS A 40 3.94 1.22 -12.51
N TYR A 41 3.97 2.34 -13.22
CA TYR A 41 3.13 3.47 -12.87
C TYR A 41 1.66 3.04 -12.81
N PRO A 42 0.89 3.47 -11.81
CA PRO A 42 1.27 4.39 -10.74
C PRO A 42 1.78 3.69 -9.47
N PHE A 43 1.85 2.37 -9.45
CA PHE A 43 2.21 1.65 -8.25
C PHE A 43 3.71 1.70 -7.94
N ASP A 44 4.52 2.12 -8.89
CA ASP A 44 5.96 2.21 -8.68
C ASP A 44 6.32 3.14 -7.53
N MET A 45 5.49 4.15 -7.26
CA MET A 45 5.74 5.05 -6.14
C MET A 45 5.68 4.30 -4.81
N LEU A 46 4.75 3.36 -4.70
CA LEU A 46 4.67 2.54 -3.50
C LEU A 46 5.81 1.53 -3.45
N HIS A 47 6.16 0.98 -4.59
CA HIS A 47 7.25 0.01 -4.66
C HIS A 47 8.56 0.62 -4.17
N LYS A 48 8.78 1.90 -4.46
CA LYS A 48 10.01 2.59 -4.06
C LYS A 48 10.11 2.80 -2.55
N LEU A 49 9.00 2.72 -1.82
CA LEU A 49 9.03 2.98 -0.39
C LEU A 49 9.92 1.99 0.37
N LYS A 50 10.11 0.80 -0.17
CA LYS A 50 10.95 -0.18 0.49
C LYS A 50 12.42 0.23 0.53
N SER A 51 12.83 1.08 -0.40
CA SER A 51 14.22 1.56 -0.42
C SER A 51 14.41 2.85 0.40
N VAL A 52 13.34 3.37 0.99
CA VAL A 52 13.43 4.58 1.81
C VAL A 52 13.53 4.17 3.26
N GLU A 53 14.66 4.45 3.89
CA GLU A 53 14.87 4.05 5.26
C GLU A 53 14.48 5.14 6.23
N GLN A 54 14.10 4.72 7.43
CA GLN A 54 13.77 5.64 8.50
C GLN A 54 14.71 5.38 9.66
N SER A 55 14.80 6.36 10.57
CA SER A 55 15.66 6.24 11.73
C SER A 55 15.30 5.01 12.56
N PRO A 56 16.25 4.10 12.81
CA PRO A 56 15.95 2.91 13.62
C PRO A 56 15.52 3.25 15.05
N LYS A 57 15.94 4.39 15.52
CA LYS A 57 15.60 4.83 16.88
C LYS A 57 14.11 5.07 17.01
N TYR A 58 13.50 5.69 16.00
CA TYR A 58 12.08 6.04 16.07
C TYR A 58 11.21 5.11 15.24
N HIS A 59 11.83 4.33 14.34
CA HIS A 59 11.09 3.46 13.43
C HIS A 59 11.78 2.11 13.37
N PRO A 60 11.61 1.28 14.42
CA PRO A 60 12.27 -0.02 14.44
C PRO A 60 11.82 -0.96 13.33
N GLU A 61 10.67 -0.68 12.72
CA GLU A 61 10.20 -1.50 11.59
C GLU A 61 11.07 -1.34 10.36
N GLY A 62 11.94 -0.31 10.31
CA GLY A 62 12.92 -0.18 9.24
C GLY A 62 12.52 0.82 8.17
N ASN A 63 12.14 0.35 6.99
CA ASN A 63 11.89 1.25 5.87
C ASN A 63 10.45 1.75 5.85
N VAL A 64 10.20 2.70 4.92
CA VAL A 64 8.89 3.34 4.85
C VAL A 64 7.81 2.34 4.42
N TRP A 65 8.17 1.34 3.59
CA TRP A 65 7.20 0.32 3.19
C TRP A 65 6.69 -0.45 4.41
N ASN A 66 7.61 -0.90 5.28
CA ASN A 66 7.20 -1.62 6.48
C ASN A 66 6.32 -0.74 7.37
N HIS A 67 6.69 0.53 7.50
CA HIS A 67 5.88 1.45 8.28
C HIS A 67 4.48 1.59 7.68
N THR A 68 4.41 1.70 6.36
CA THR A 68 3.12 1.84 5.68
C THR A 68 2.24 0.62 5.93
N LEU A 69 2.83 -0.59 5.91
CA LEU A 69 2.06 -1.79 6.18
C LEU A 69 1.45 -1.77 7.58
N LEU A 70 2.22 -1.30 8.57
CA LEU A 70 1.69 -1.20 9.93
C LEU A 70 0.55 -0.19 10.00
N VAL A 71 0.71 0.95 9.34
CA VAL A 71 -0.32 1.98 9.34
C VAL A 71 -1.60 1.46 8.68
N VAL A 72 -1.46 0.73 7.58
CA VAL A 72 -2.62 0.19 6.88
C VAL A 72 -3.36 -0.83 7.76
N ASN A 73 -2.62 -1.67 8.49
CA ASN A 73 -3.27 -2.63 9.39
C ASN A 73 -4.03 -1.92 10.51
N GLU A 74 -3.45 -0.85 11.07
CA GLU A 74 -4.14 -0.10 12.09
C GLU A 74 -5.39 0.60 11.53
N ALA A 75 -5.27 1.14 10.31
CA ALA A 75 -6.41 1.76 9.67
C ALA A 75 -7.54 0.74 9.44
N ALA A 76 -7.18 -0.49 9.08
CA ALA A 76 -8.18 -1.53 8.85
C ALA A 76 -9.03 -1.80 10.08
N ARG A 77 -8.46 -1.63 11.27
CA ARG A 77 -9.19 -1.88 12.50
C ARG A 77 -10.30 -0.88 12.75
N VAL A 78 -10.18 0.31 12.17
CA VAL A 78 -11.15 1.38 12.41
C VAL A 78 -11.81 1.89 11.14
N ARG A 79 -11.57 1.23 10.01
CA ARG A 79 -12.08 1.75 8.74
C ARG A 79 -13.59 1.90 8.70
N ASN A 80 -14.31 1.02 9.41
CA ASN A 80 -15.76 1.09 9.40
C ASN A 80 -16.32 2.29 10.15
N LYS A 81 -15.45 2.99 10.90
CA LYS A 81 -15.86 4.21 11.58
C LYS A 81 -15.78 5.44 10.69
N SER A 82 -15.14 5.30 9.54
CA SER A 82 -15.01 6.42 8.61
C SER A 82 -16.27 6.57 7.77
N LYS A 83 -16.60 7.78 7.39
CA LYS A 83 -17.72 8.04 6.50
C LYS A 83 -17.45 7.51 5.10
N ASN A 84 -16.18 7.43 4.72
CA ASN A 84 -15.78 6.89 3.44
C ASN A 84 -14.61 5.94 3.67
N PRO A 85 -14.90 4.67 4.02
CA PRO A 85 -13.84 3.73 4.36
C PRO A 85 -12.82 3.51 3.25
N LEU A 86 -13.25 3.47 2.00
CA LEU A 86 -12.32 3.24 0.90
C LEU A 86 -11.32 4.38 0.78
N ALA A 87 -11.80 5.62 0.81
CA ALA A 87 -10.89 6.76 0.75
C ALA A 87 -9.96 6.80 1.96
N PHE A 88 -10.47 6.41 3.12
CA PHE A 88 -9.68 6.34 4.33
C PHE A 88 -8.53 5.34 4.19
N MET A 89 -8.81 4.16 3.62
CA MET A 89 -7.77 3.14 3.43
C MET A 89 -6.75 3.57 2.39
N TRP A 90 -7.18 4.20 1.30
CA TRP A 90 -6.23 4.73 0.33
C TRP A 90 -5.37 5.83 0.92
N ALA A 91 -5.95 6.68 1.77
CA ALA A 91 -5.16 7.71 2.44
C ALA A 91 -4.09 7.08 3.33
N ALA A 92 -4.42 5.97 3.99
CA ALA A 92 -3.46 5.29 4.84
C ALA A 92 -2.27 4.75 4.03
N ILE A 93 -2.55 4.13 2.87
CA ILE A 93 -1.48 3.55 2.08
C ILE A 93 -0.64 4.63 1.39
N LEU A 94 -1.21 5.80 1.15
CA LEU A 94 -0.51 6.86 0.42
C LEU A 94 0.12 7.93 1.32
N HIS A 95 -0.09 7.83 2.62
CA HIS A 95 0.28 8.94 3.51
C HIS A 95 1.76 9.32 3.46
N ASP A 96 2.64 8.36 3.21
CA ASP A 96 4.07 8.63 3.16
C ASP A 96 4.66 8.50 1.77
N ILE A 97 3.80 8.50 0.75
CA ILE A 97 4.28 8.27 -0.61
C ILE A 97 5.27 9.34 -1.06
N GLY A 98 5.15 10.55 -0.51
CA GLY A 98 6.07 11.62 -0.86
C GLY A 98 7.51 11.36 -0.46
N LYS A 99 7.74 10.47 0.50
CA LYS A 99 9.10 10.17 0.93
C LYS A 99 9.92 9.49 -0.16
N ALA A 100 9.28 8.86 -1.12
CA ALA A 100 9.98 8.20 -2.22
C ALA A 100 10.46 9.18 -3.28
N ARG A 101 10.11 10.45 -3.16
CA ARG A 101 10.43 11.44 -4.17
C ARG A 101 11.74 12.16 -3.92
N LYS A 102 12.40 11.87 -2.84
CA LYS A 102 13.63 12.56 -2.49
C LYS A 102 14.78 12.29 -3.41
#